data_921ddc21a6d7d253d3e14274af941123
#
_entry.id   921ddc21a6d7d253d3e14274af941123
#
_cell.length_a   1.000
_cell.length_b   1.000
_cell.length_c   1.000
_cell.angle_alpha   90.00
_cell.angle_beta   90.00
_cell.angle_gamma   90.00
#
_symmetry.space_group_name_H-M   'P 1'
#
loop_
_entity.id
_entity.type
_entity.pdbx_description
1 polymer ?
#
loop_
_entity_poly.entity_id
_entity_poly.type
_entity_poly.pdbx_seq_one_letter_code
_entity_poly.pdbx_strand_id
1 'polypeptide(L)'
;VRWLQAITKHKITITGGPNFAYDLCTQKVTEEEMEGLDLSSLSIAYNGAEPIRSSTLEEFSKKFAKVGFDPKAFYPCYGMAEATLIITGAERGEPYKAHSFDADSLHEHRVVSVPPDADNARHLVSCGRILDKEEVIIVDTQTYKQLPAGEVGEIWVCSPSVGKGYWNKPGVTEQTFEAKCADS
;
A
#
# COMPACT_ATOMS: atom_id res chain seq x y z
N VAL A 1 -1.28 -2.84 22.21
CA VAL A 1 -1.17 -4.17 22.86
C VAL A 1 -2.33 -5.10 22.49
N ARG A 2 -3.61 -4.72 22.69
CA ARG A 2 -4.77 -5.61 22.47
C ARG A 2 -4.80 -6.29 21.10
N TRP A 3 -4.40 -5.61 20.05
CA TRP A 3 -4.32 -6.16 18.68
C TRP A 3 -3.31 -7.33 18.62
N LEU A 4 -2.09 -7.13 19.14
CA LEU A 4 -1.05 -8.17 19.16
C LEU A 4 -1.43 -9.35 20.07
N GLN A 5 -2.07 -9.07 21.21
CA GLN A 5 -2.62 -10.11 22.09
C GLN A 5 -3.71 -10.93 21.40
N ALA A 6 -4.56 -10.29 20.60
CA ALA A 6 -5.59 -11.00 19.81
C ALA A 6 -4.94 -11.92 18.76
N ILE A 7 -3.90 -11.45 18.06
CA ILE A 7 -3.13 -12.26 17.10
C ILE A 7 -2.59 -13.51 17.81
N THR A 8 -1.93 -13.33 18.94
CA THR A 8 -1.36 -14.40 19.75
C THR A 8 -2.42 -15.40 20.21
N LYS A 9 -3.50 -14.90 20.84
CA LYS A 9 -4.55 -15.72 21.44
C LYS A 9 -5.31 -16.54 20.42
N HIS A 10 -5.63 -15.93 19.28
CA HIS A 10 -6.50 -16.56 18.27
C HIS A 10 -5.72 -17.14 17.08
N LYS A 11 -4.38 -17.10 17.13
CA LYS A 11 -3.49 -17.56 16.04
C LYS A 11 -3.92 -16.98 14.70
N ILE A 12 -4.14 -15.66 14.69
CA ILE A 12 -4.61 -14.93 13.51
C ILE A 12 -3.54 -15.01 12.42
N THR A 13 -3.97 -15.35 11.22
CA THR A 13 -3.09 -15.50 10.05
C THR A 13 -3.10 -14.29 9.13
N ILE A 14 -4.19 -13.52 9.15
CA ILE A 14 -4.38 -12.35 8.27
C ILE A 14 -4.94 -11.21 9.09
N THR A 15 -4.24 -10.10 9.12
CA THR A 15 -4.70 -8.83 9.70
C THR A 15 -3.84 -7.69 9.18
N GLY A 16 -4.19 -6.45 9.49
CA GLY A 16 -3.35 -5.32 9.13
C GLY A 16 -4.05 -3.99 9.39
N GLY A 17 -3.46 -2.95 8.85
CA GLY A 17 -3.94 -1.58 8.98
C GLY A 17 -3.00 -0.60 8.31
N PRO A 18 -3.29 0.71 8.34
CA PRO A 18 -2.38 1.74 7.84
C PRO A 18 -1.15 1.90 8.72
N ASN A 19 -0.17 2.70 8.27
CA ASN A 19 1.11 2.90 8.97
C ASN A 19 0.93 3.21 10.46
N PHE A 20 -0.03 4.10 10.80
CA PHE A 20 -0.20 4.53 12.19
C PHE A 20 -0.49 3.35 13.14
N ALA A 21 -1.13 2.29 12.69
CA ALA A 21 -1.43 1.12 13.53
C ALA A 21 -0.13 0.37 13.90
N TYR A 22 0.77 0.21 12.95
CA TYR A 22 2.08 -0.37 13.17
C TYR A 22 2.98 0.54 14.00
N ASP A 23 3.01 1.85 13.69
CA ASP A 23 3.77 2.85 14.42
C ASP A 23 3.34 2.91 15.90
N LEU A 24 2.04 2.87 16.19
CA LEU A 24 1.53 2.82 17.55
C LEU A 24 2.02 1.57 18.30
N CYS A 25 2.05 0.42 17.64
CA CYS A 25 2.60 -0.79 18.26
C CYS A 25 4.10 -0.62 18.52
N THR A 26 4.85 -0.11 17.55
CA THR A 26 6.29 0.12 17.69
C THR A 26 6.62 1.10 18.83
N GLN A 27 5.86 2.19 18.94
CA GLN A 27 6.13 3.24 19.93
C GLN A 27 5.59 2.93 21.33
N LYS A 28 4.44 2.27 21.44
CA LYS A 28 3.70 2.16 22.70
C LYS A 28 3.84 0.81 23.41
N VAL A 29 4.09 -0.28 22.67
CA VAL A 29 4.23 -1.59 23.30
C VAL A 29 5.57 -1.69 24.03
N THR A 30 5.54 -1.92 25.34
CA THR A 30 6.75 -2.06 26.17
C THR A 30 7.36 -3.46 26.05
N GLU A 31 8.59 -3.63 26.54
CA GLU A 31 9.24 -4.94 26.59
C GLU A 31 8.44 -5.93 27.46
N GLU A 32 7.91 -5.48 28.59
CA GLU A 32 7.08 -6.27 29.50
C GLU A 32 5.78 -6.71 28.80
N GLU A 33 5.14 -5.82 28.04
CA GLU A 33 3.93 -6.13 27.28
C GLU A 33 4.16 -7.07 26.09
N MET A 34 5.43 -7.24 25.69
CA MET A 34 5.80 -8.24 24.68
C MET A 34 5.97 -9.64 25.26
N GLU A 35 6.10 -9.79 26.58
CA GLU A 35 6.15 -11.11 27.20
C GLU A 35 4.87 -11.92 26.91
N GLY A 36 5.05 -13.11 26.38
CA GLY A 36 3.94 -14.00 26.01
C GLY A 36 3.26 -13.67 24.67
N LEU A 37 3.70 -12.65 23.93
CA LEU A 37 3.28 -12.46 22.55
C LEU A 37 3.92 -13.49 21.62
N ASP A 38 3.14 -13.95 20.64
CA ASP A 38 3.57 -14.82 19.56
C ASP A 38 2.88 -14.40 18.27
N LEU A 39 3.63 -13.81 17.35
CA LEU A 39 3.14 -13.32 16.05
C LEU A 39 3.48 -14.28 14.91
N SER A 40 4.03 -15.45 15.20
CA SER A 40 4.48 -16.42 14.18
C SER A 40 3.36 -16.98 13.30
N SER A 41 2.11 -16.84 13.74
CA SER A 41 0.94 -17.25 12.96
C SER A 41 0.60 -16.29 11.82
N LEU A 42 1.09 -15.02 11.85
CA LEU A 42 0.80 -14.04 10.82
C LEU A 42 1.47 -14.42 9.50
N SER A 43 0.65 -14.62 8.48
CA SER A 43 1.10 -14.87 7.11
C SER A 43 0.80 -13.69 6.17
N ILE A 44 -0.15 -12.81 6.56
CA ILE A 44 -0.45 -11.56 5.86
C ILE A 44 -0.69 -10.46 6.90
N ALA A 45 0.19 -9.47 6.90
CA ALA A 45 0.08 -8.22 7.63
C ALA A 45 -0.10 -7.09 6.59
N TYR A 46 -1.36 -6.86 6.15
CA TYR A 46 -1.58 -5.86 5.09
C TYR A 46 -1.35 -4.44 5.59
N ASN A 47 -0.75 -3.61 4.73
CA ASN A 47 -0.58 -2.19 4.95
C ASN A 47 -1.05 -1.43 3.71
N GLY A 48 -1.96 -0.46 3.91
CA GLY A 48 -2.57 0.33 2.86
C GLY A 48 -3.41 1.47 3.42
N ALA A 49 -4.28 2.04 2.58
CA ALA A 49 -5.16 3.17 2.86
C ALA A 49 -4.45 4.53 3.03
N GLU A 50 -3.14 4.57 3.05
CA GLU A 50 -2.29 5.76 3.01
C GLU A 50 -0.94 5.42 2.36
N PRO A 51 -0.12 6.41 1.93
CA PRO A 51 1.21 6.12 1.39
C PRO A 51 2.06 5.34 2.40
N ILE A 52 2.54 4.17 1.99
CA ILE A 52 3.25 3.24 2.86
C ILE A 52 4.69 3.72 3.06
N ARG A 53 5.14 3.73 4.33
CA ARG A 53 6.49 4.15 4.72
C ARG A 53 7.35 2.92 5.01
N SER A 54 8.51 2.81 4.35
CA SER A 54 9.47 1.72 4.59
C SER A 54 9.95 1.70 6.05
N SER A 55 10.20 2.87 6.63
CA SER A 55 10.62 2.99 8.03
C SER A 55 9.62 2.35 9.01
N THR A 56 8.32 2.53 8.80
CA THR A 56 7.27 1.90 9.62
C THR A 56 7.38 0.37 9.58
N LEU A 57 7.57 -0.20 8.37
CA LEU A 57 7.68 -1.64 8.18
C LEU A 57 8.96 -2.20 8.80
N GLU A 58 10.07 -1.49 8.63
CA GLU A 58 11.39 -1.87 9.17
C GLU A 58 11.41 -1.83 10.70
N GLU A 59 10.93 -0.74 11.30
CA GLU A 59 10.89 -0.57 12.76
C GLU A 59 9.98 -1.62 13.43
N PHE A 60 8.80 -1.87 12.84
CA PHE A 60 7.90 -2.91 13.33
C PHE A 60 8.55 -4.30 13.22
N SER A 61 9.14 -4.62 12.07
CA SER A 61 9.86 -5.89 11.86
C SER A 61 10.96 -6.09 12.89
N LYS A 62 11.80 -5.08 13.08
CA LYS A 62 12.92 -5.13 14.03
C LYS A 62 12.45 -5.34 15.47
N LYS A 63 11.41 -4.60 15.88
CA LYS A 63 10.89 -4.69 17.25
C LYS A 63 10.25 -6.04 17.54
N PHE A 64 9.42 -6.53 16.63
CA PHE A 64 8.61 -7.73 16.88
C PHE A 64 9.22 -9.04 16.34
N ALA A 65 10.42 -9.00 15.77
CA ALA A 65 11.16 -10.22 15.38
C ALA A 65 11.31 -11.21 16.52
N LYS A 66 11.60 -10.72 17.74
CA LYS A 66 11.80 -11.55 18.93
C LYS A 66 10.53 -12.27 19.43
N VAL A 67 9.36 -11.84 18.98
CA VAL A 67 8.07 -12.49 19.25
C VAL A 67 7.50 -13.19 18.01
N GLY A 68 8.38 -13.54 17.05
CA GLY A 68 8.06 -14.40 15.93
C GLY A 68 7.44 -13.69 14.70
N PHE A 69 7.46 -12.36 14.65
CA PHE A 69 7.01 -11.67 13.43
C PHE A 69 8.00 -11.88 12.28
N ASP A 70 7.50 -12.43 11.16
CA ASP A 70 8.25 -12.56 9.91
C ASP A 70 7.99 -11.34 9.01
N PRO A 71 9.02 -10.55 8.62
CA PRO A 71 8.86 -9.42 7.69
C PRO A 71 8.23 -9.80 6.35
N LYS A 72 8.33 -11.05 5.91
CA LYS A 72 7.66 -11.56 4.70
C LYS A 72 6.14 -11.62 4.82
N ALA A 73 5.62 -11.49 6.04
CA ALA A 73 4.19 -11.36 6.25
C ALA A 73 3.64 -10.00 5.80
N PHE A 74 4.48 -8.96 5.66
CA PHE A 74 4.00 -7.69 5.17
C PHE A 74 3.43 -7.79 3.75
N TYR A 75 2.25 -7.21 3.61
CA TYR A 75 1.50 -7.21 2.36
C TYR A 75 1.08 -5.76 2.03
N PRO A 76 2.03 -4.94 1.50
CA PRO A 76 1.68 -3.64 0.95
C PRO A 76 0.61 -3.77 -0.13
N CYS A 77 -0.42 -2.94 -0.05
CA CYS A 77 -1.53 -2.98 -1.00
C CYS A 77 -2.07 -1.58 -1.29
N TYR A 78 -2.72 -1.44 -2.44
CA TYR A 78 -3.43 -0.24 -2.83
C TYR A 78 -4.88 -0.58 -3.19
N GLY A 79 -5.76 0.35 -2.90
CA GLY A 79 -7.17 0.25 -3.26
C GLY A 79 -7.93 1.52 -2.95
N MET A 80 -9.17 1.57 -3.42
CA MET A 80 -10.09 2.66 -3.21
C MET A 80 -11.52 2.13 -3.03
N ALA A 81 -12.34 2.84 -2.28
CA ALA A 81 -13.74 2.47 -2.03
C ALA A 81 -14.53 2.32 -3.34
N GLU A 82 -14.22 3.14 -4.33
CA GLU A 82 -14.83 3.16 -5.67
C GLU A 82 -14.65 1.84 -6.43
N ALA A 83 -13.58 1.08 -6.14
CA ALA A 83 -13.28 -0.21 -6.76
C ALA A 83 -13.49 -1.41 -5.82
N THR A 84 -14.37 -1.31 -4.85
CA THR A 84 -14.67 -2.36 -3.85
C THR A 84 -13.42 -2.85 -3.13
N LEU A 85 -12.54 -1.94 -2.96
CA LEU A 85 -11.40 -1.76 -2.10
C LEU A 85 -10.06 -2.12 -2.74
N ILE A 86 -9.66 -3.40 -2.78
CA ILE A 86 -8.29 -3.78 -3.17
C ILE A 86 -8.12 -3.86 -4.69
N ILE A 87 -7.10 -3.19 -5.21
CA ILE A 87 -6.74 -3.14 -6.63
C ILE A 87 -5.39 -3.82 -6.87
N THR A 88 -4.41 -3.51 -6.03
CA THR A 88 -3.07 -4.14 -6.11
C THR A 88 -2.64 -4.70 -4.77
N GLY A 89 -1.77 -5.68 -4.80
CA GLY A 89 -1.21 -6.29 -3.61
C GLY A 89 0.17 -6.90 -3.83
N ALA A 90 0.95 -6.97 -2.75
CA ALA A 90 2.25 -7.63 -2.76
C ALA A 90 2.13 -9.13 -3.02
N GLU A 91 3.24 -9.78 -3.33
CA GLU A 91 3.29 -11.22 -3.43
C GLU A 91 3.40 -11.85 -2.03
N ARG A 92 2.50 -12.79 -1.75
CA ARG A 92 2.43 -13.41 -0.42
C ARG A 92 3.68 -14.24 -0.13
N GLY A 93 4.26 -14.03 1.04
CA GLY A 93 5.45 -14.77 1.50
C GLY A 93 6.76 -14.27 0.89
N GLU A 94 6.70 -13.23 0.06
CA GLU A 94 7.87 -12.57 -0.48
C GLU A 94 8.16 -11.25 0.27
N PRO A 95 9.43 -10.84 0.38
CA PRO A 95 9.74 -9.54 0.93
C PRO A 95 9.07 -8.42 0.14
N TYR A 96 8.52 -7.41 0.84
CA TYR A 96 8.05 -6.21 0.16
C TYR A 96 9.18 -5.50 -0.56
N LYS A 97 8.85 -4.79 -1.63
CA LYS A 97 9.82 -4.04 -2.45
C LYS A 97 9.73 -2.56 -2.13
N ALA A 98 10.88 -1.94 -1.90
CA ALA A 98 11.01 -0.50 -1.82
C ALA A 98 12.00 -0.02 -2.88
N HIS A 99 11.72 1.12 -3.48
CA HIS A 99 12.56 1.72 -4.53
C HIS A 99 12.88 3.15 -4.15
N SER A 100 14.04 3.63 -4.59
CA SER A 100 14.50 4.99 -4.36
C SER A 100 14.48 5.77 -5.66
N PHE A 101 13.83 6.93 -5.60
CA PHE A 101 13.66 7.81 -6.75
C PHE A 101 14.14 9.22 -6.42
N ASP A 102 14.60 9.94 -7.43
CA ASP A 102 14.96 11.33 -7.35
C ASP A 102 13.74 12.18 -7.01
N ALA A 103 13.78 12.91 -5.89
CA ALA A 103 12.64 13.68 -5.40
C ALA A 103 12.28 14.84 -6.34
N ASP A 104 13.27 15.50 -6.95
CA ASP A 104 13.04 16.64 -7.84
C ASP A 104 12.39 16.17 -9.14
N SER A 105 12.87 15.07 -9.70
CA SER A 105 12.25 14.44 -10.88
C SER A 105 10.81 14.01 -10.62
N LEU A 106 10.50 13.48 -9.42
CA LEU A 106 9.11 13.14 -9.05
C LEU A 106 8.22 14.38 -9.00
N HIS A 107 8.72 15.54 -8.53
CA HIS A 107 8.00 16.82 -8.59
C HIS A 107 7.74 17.29 -10.01
N GLU A 108 8.61 16.92 -10.95
CA GLU A 108 8.44 17.18 -12.38
C GLU A 108 7.68 16.06 -13.11
N HIS A 109 6.96 15.22 -12.38
CA HIS A 109 6.19 14.09 -12.89
C HIS A 109 6.99 13.01 -13.63
N ARG A 110 8.30 12.88 -13.34
CA ARG A 110 9.19 11.88 -13.94
C ARG A 110 9.72 10.91 -12.89
N VAL A 111 9.78 9.63 -13.23
CA VAL A 111 10.30 8.57 -12.37
C VAL A 111 11.77 8.30 -12.76
N VAL A 112 12.70 8.77 -11.93
CA VAL A 112 14.14 8.55 -12.11
C VAL A 112 14.66 7.79 -10.90
N SER A 113 15.14 6.56 -11.12
CA SER A 113 15.72 5.74 -10.04
C SER A 113 17.09 6.28 -9.64
N VAL A 114 17.34 6.31 -8.33
CA VAL A 114 18.63 6.72 -7.76
C VAL A 114 19.08 5.70 -6.70
N PRO A 115 20.37 5.67 -6.33
CA PRO A 115 20.85 4.88 -5.21
C PRO A 115 20.10 5.26 -3.91
N PRO A 116 19.89 4.29 -2.98
CA PRO A 116 19.17 4.58 -1.73
C PRO A 116 19.84 5.62 -0.83
N ASP A 117 21.14 5.81 -0.95
CA ASP A 117 21.97 6.75 -0.20
C ASP A 117 22.17 8.11 -0.89
N ALA A 118 21.49 8.37 -2.00
CA ALA A 118 21.51 9.68 -2.64
C ALA A 118 20.83 10.75 -1.77
N ASP A 119 21.41 11.96 -1.72
CA ASP A 119 20.96 13.05 -0.83
C ASP A 119 19.48 13.45 -1.00
N ASN A 120 18.95 13.32 -2.22
CA ASN A 120 17.57 13.63 -2.56
C ASN A 120 16.71 12.37 -2.83
N ALA A 121 17.14 11.20 -2.36
CA ALA A 121 16.40 9.96 -2.54
C ALA A 121 15.07 9.96 -1.78
N ARG A 122 13.97 9.70 -2.50
CA ARG A 122 12.67 9.41 -1.92
C ARG A 122 12.37 7.92 -2.00
N HIS A 123 12.21 7.30 -0.83
CA HIS A 123 11.91 5.87 -0.74
C HIS A 123 10.40 5.64 -0.84
N LEU A 124 9.99 4.85 -1.83
CA LEU A 124 8.59 4.46 -2.04
C LEU A 124 8.45 2.94 -1.94
N VAL A 125 7.47 2.51 -1.16
CA VAL A 125 7.12 1.08 -1.06
C VAL A 125 6.16 0.73 -2.19
N SER A 126 6.47 -0.34 -2.92
CA SER A 126 5.59 -0.88 -3.97
C SER A 126 4.33 -1.47 -3.35
N CYS A 127 3.17 -1.11 -3.88
CA CYS A 127 1.90 -1.73 -3.52
C CYS A 127 1.61 -3.02 -4.31
N GLY A 128 2.64 -3.64 -4.90
CA GLY A 128 2.56 -4.94 -5.54
C GLY A 128 2.09 -4.93 -6.98
N ARG A 129 1.32 -5.95 -7.35
CA ARG A 129 0.82 -6.18 -8.70
C ARG A 129 -0.69 -6.00 -8.76
N ILE A 130 -1.18 -5.65 -9.94
CA ILE A 130 -2.61 -5.62 -10.24
C ILE A 130 -3.19 -7.03 -10.01
N LEU A 131 -4.32 -7.08 -9.30
CA LEU A 131 -5.03 -8.34 -9.05
C LEU A 131 -5.82 -8.76 -10.30
N ASP A 132 -6.21 -10.03 -10.34
CA ASP A 132 -6.94 -10.61 -11.48
C ASP A 132 -8.21 -9.83 -11.83
N LYS A 133 -8.43 -9.63 -13.13
CA LYS A 133 -9.59 -8.94 -13.75
C LYS A 133 -9.62 -7.42 -13.60
N GLU A 134 -8.55 -6.81 -13.16
CA GLU A 134 -8.44 -5.38 -13.08
C GLU A 134 -7.50 -4.84 -14.15
N GLU A 135 -7.90 -3.78 -14.82
CA GLU A 135 -7.05 -3.01 -15.71
C GLU A 135 -6.72 -1.69 -15.04
N VAL A 136 -5.45 -1.37 -14.97
CA VAL A 136 -4.95 -0.12 -14.35
C VAL A 136 -4.07 0.59 -15.35
N ILE A 137 -4.38 1.86 -15.59
CA ILE A 137 -3.57 2.74 -16.42
C ILE A 137 -3.22 4.00 -15.65
N ILE A 138 -2.12 4.63 -16.05
CA ILE A 138 -1.73 5.95 -15.52
C ILE A 138 -2.06 7.00 -16.58
N VAL A 139 -2.79 8.04 -16.18
CA VAL A 139 -3.40 9.01 -17.09
C VAL A 139 -2.95 10.42 -16.72
N ASP A 140 -2.66 11.21 -17.74
CA ASP A 140 -2.46 12.66 -17.61
C ASP A 140 -3.80 13.36 -17.36
N THR A 141 -3.90 14.10 -16.25
CA THR A 141 -5.15 14.72 -15.79
C THR A 141 -5.63 15.90 -16.66
N GLN A 142 -4.79 16.42 -17.56
CA GLN A 142 -5.15 17.54 -18.44
C GLN A 142 -5.58 17.04 -19.82
N THR A 143 -4.87 16.05 -20.36
CA THR A 143 -5.10 15.55 -21.71
C THR A 143 -5.97 14.29 -21.74
N TYR A 144 -6.18 13.64 -20.60
CA TYR A 144 -6.86 12.35 -20.44
C TYR A 144 -6.24 11.23 -21.29
N LYS A 145 -4.94 11.34 -21.60
CA LYS A 145 -4.20 10.32 -22.35
C LYS A 145 -3.44 9.42 -21.40
N GLN A 146 -3.28 8.17 -21.79
CA GLN A 146 -2.43 7.25 -21.06
C GLN A 146 -0.97 7.72 -21.11
N LEU A 147 -0.33 7.77 -19.95
CA LEU A 147 1.08 8.09 -19.83
C LEU A 147 1.97 6.87 -20.08
N PRO A 148 3.13 7.05 -20.70
CA PRO A 148 4.13 5.99 -20.83
C PRO A 148 4.74 5.62 -19.46
N ALA A 149 5.41 4.47 -19.41
CA ALA A 149 6.15 4.05 -18.24
C ALA A 149 7.24 5.09 -17.85
N GLY A 150 7.32 5.38 -16.55
CA GLY A 150 8.28 6.35 -16.04
C GLY A 150 7.73 7.77 -15.88
N GLU A 151 6.45 7.97 -16.09
CA GLU A 151 5.75 9.22 -15.81
C GLU A 151 4.75 9.07 -14.66
N VAL A 152 4.55 10.15 -13.90
CA VAL A 152 3.62 10.21 -12.76
C VAL A 152 2.30 10.82 -13.22
N GLY A 153 1.19 10.13 -12.95
CA GLY A 153 -0.15 10.57 -13.29
C GLY A 153 -1.23 10.01 -12.38
N GLU A 154 -2.46 10.19 -12.75
CA GLU A 154 -3.62 9.68 -12.03
C GLU A 154 -3.84 8.19 -12.33
N ILE A 155 -4.19 7.43 -11.30
CA ILE A 155 -4.49 6.00 -11.42
C ILE A 155 -5.94 5.83 -11.87
N TRP A 156 -6.14 5.27 -13.06
CA TRP A 156 -7.46 4.89 -13.56
C TRP A 156 -7.63 3.37 -13.54
N VAL A 157 -8.80 2.93 -13.10
CA VAL A 157 -9.11 1.51 -12.89
C VAL A 157 -10.37 1.13 -13.67
N CYS A 158 -10.27 0.06 -14.45
CA CYS A 158 -11.41 -0.60 -15.06
C CYS A 158 -11.52 -2.03 -14.49
N SER A 159 -12.66 -2.35 -13.89
CA SER A 159 -12.82 -3.62 -13.19
C SER A 159 -14.31 -3.92 -12.96
N PRO A 160 -14.73 -5.19 -12.90
CA PRO A 160 -16.06 -5.58 -12.45
C PRO A 160 -16.37 -5.17 -11.01
N SER A 161 -15.36 -4.85 -10.20
CA SER A 161 -15.48 -4.41 -8.81
C SER A 161 -15.75 -2.91 -8.67
N VAL A 162 -15.62 -2.12 -9.76
CA VAL A 162 -15.90 -0.69 -9.74
C VAL A 162 -17.38 -0.44 -9.46
N GLY A 163 -17.65 0.46 -8.51
CA GLY A 163 -19.00 0.86 -8.10
C GLY A 163 -19.76 1.58 -9.21
N LYS A 164 -21.06 1.77 -9.02
CA LYS A 164 -21.92 2.45 -10.00
C LYS A 164 -21.92 3.97 -9.86
N GLY A 165 -21.34 4.49 -8.80
CA GLY A 165 -21.31 5.93 -8.53
C GLY A 165 -21.58 6.29 -7.08
N TYR A 166 -21.58 7.59 -6.80
CA TYR A 166 -21.88 8.14 -5.47
C TYR A 166 -23.37 8.43 -5.31
N TRP A 167 -23.91 8.05 -4.17
CA TRP A 167 -25.33 8.24 -3.86
C TRP A 167 -25.72 9.72 -3.94
N ASN A 168 -26.76 10.03 -4.75
CA ASN A 168 -27.30 11.38 -4.98
C ASN A 168 -26.27 12.43 -5.44
N LYS A 169 -25.18 12.01 -6.15
CA LYS A 169 -24.14 12.92 -6.66
C LYS A 169 -23.86 12.64 -8.14
N PRO A 170 -24.80 12.93 -9.08
CA PRO A 170 -24.65 12.55 -10.48
C PRO A 170 -23.43 13.18 -11.15
N GLY A 171 -23.15 14.48 -10.93
CA GLY A 171 -22.00 15.14 -11.57
C GLY A 171 -20.65 14.60 -11.13
N VAL A 172 -20.47 14.29 -9.83
CA VAL A 172 -19.23 13.67 -9.35
C VAL A 172 -19.13 12.21 -9.81
N THR A 173 -20.28 11.52 -9.91
CA THR A 173 -20.34 10.15 -10.44
C THR A 173 -19.86 10.11 -11.88
N GLU A 174 -20.38 10.99 -12.74
CA GLU A 174 -19.94 11.08 -14.15
C GLU A 174 -18.45 11.35 -14.26
N GLN A 175 -17.92 12.28 -13.50
CA GLN A 175 -16.49 12.62 -13.52
C GLN A 175 -15.59 11.47 -13.05
N THR A 176 -16.01 10.69 -12.04
CA THR A 176 -15.19 9.66 -11.42
C THR A 176 -15.34 8.28 -12.08
N PHE A 177 -16.59 7.88 -12.39
CA PHE A 177 -16.90 6.51 -12.83
C PHE A 177 -17.11 6.38 -14.33
N GLU A 178 -17.33 7.48 -15.05
CA GLU A 178 -17.61 7.48 -16.49
C GLU A 178 -16.49 8.18 -17.28
N ALA A 179 -15.35 8.45 -16.63
CA ALA A 179 -14.18 9.03 -17.29
C ALA A 179 -13.70 8.12 -18.43
N LYS A 180 -13.29 8.73 -19.56
CA LYS A 180 -12.81 8.01 -20.73
C LYS A 180 -11.42 8.48 -21.11
N CYS A 181 -10.56 7.50 -21.40
CA CYS A 181 -9.24 7.80 -21.96
C CYS A 181 -9.40 8.40 -23.37
N ALA A 182 -8.63 9.45 -23.65
CA ALA A 182 -8.69 10.11 -24.97
C ALA A 182 -8.11 9.25 -26.11
N ASP A 183 -7.36 8.21 -25.75
CA ASP A 183 -6.71 7.31 -26.70
C ASP A 183 -7.49 5.99 -26.91
N SER A 184 -8.68 5.83 -26.31
CA SER A 184 -9.51 4.62 -26.36
C SER A 184 -10.66 4.74 -27.37
#